data_5d78c8d4486a08aba5d9c93508753151
#
_entry.id   5d78c8d4486a08aba5d9c93508753151
#
_cell.length_a   1.000
_cell.length_b   1.000
_cell.length_c   1.000
_cell.angle_alpha   90.00
_cell.angle_beta   90.00
_cell.angle_gamma   90.00
#
_symmetry.space_group_name_H-M   'P 1'
#
loop_
_entity.id
_entity.type
_entity.pdbx_description
1 polymer ?
#
loop_
_entity_poly.entity_id
_entity_poly.type
_entity_poly.pdbx_seq_one_letter_code
_entity_poly.pdbx_strand_id
1 'polypeptide(L)'
;MSAPDLKLTPADILSSIEGLVAAESDPIANMANIAAVLFEALPRINWAGFYLMRGNELVLGPFQGRVACTRIAIGRGVCGTAAAERKTQRIDDVHSFPGHIACDAASASEIVVPLIRDGVVLGVLDIDSPETARFGDEEQTMLEQVVALLLRSRF
;
A
#
# COMPACT_ATOMS: atom_id res chain seq x y z
N MET A 1 2.08 -6.70 -31.56
CA MET A 1 2.67 -7.69 -30.64
C MET A 1 2.68 -7.07 -29.24
N SER A 2 1.86 -7.59 -28.34
CA SER A 2 2.00 -7.26 -26.94
C SER A 2 3.34 -7.83 -26.45
N ALA A 3 4.10 -7.01 -25.71
CA ALA A 3 5.28 -7.50 -25.00
C ALA A 3 4.88 -8.72 -24.15
N PRO A 4 5.71 -9.75 -24.05
CA PRO A 4 5.40 -10.84 -23.14
C PRO A 4 5.23 -10.27 -21.74
N ASP A 5 4.15 -10.68 -21.05
CA ASP A 5 3.95 -10.37 -19.66
C ASP A 5 5.18 -10.85 -18.87
N LEU A 6 6.12 -9.95 -18.63
CA LEU A 6 7.24 -10.18 -17.74
C LEU A 6 6.66 -10.31 -16.34
N LYS A 7 6.44 -11.57 -15.92
CA LYS A 7 6.09 -11.86 -14.54
C LYS A 7 7.28 -11.50 -13.66
N LEU A 8 7.21 -10.31 -13.06
CA LEU A 8 8.18 -9.93 -12.05
C LEU A 8 7.97 -10.77 -10.79
N THR A 9 9.03 -11.37 -10.31
CA THR A 9 9.02 -12.07 -9.02
C THR A 9 9.02 -11.06 -7.88
N PRO A 10 8.62 -11.42 -6.66
CA PRO A 10 8.79 -10.57 -5.49
C PRO A 10 10.24 -10.06 -5.34
N ALA A 11 11.23 -10.90 -5.62
CA ALA A 11 12.63 -10.50 -5.59
C ALA A 11 12.95 -9.40 -6.62
N ASP A 12 12.40 -9.48 -7.82
CA ASP A 12 12.58 -8.45 -8.86
C ASP A 12 11.95 -7.13 -8.44
N ILE A 13 10.76 -7.15 -7.87
CA ILE A 13 10.07 -5.96 -7.37
C ILE A 13 10.89 -5.30 -6.26
N LEU A 14 11.35 -6.09 -5.29
CA LEU A 14 12.16 -5.59 -4.18
C LEU A 14 13.48 -5.00 -4.66
N SER A 15 14.15 -5.64 -5.62
CA SER A 15 15.39 -5.15 -6.20
C SER A 15 15.20 -3.81 -6.90
N SER A 16 14.11 -3.66 -7.66
CA SER A 16 13.77 -2.40 -8.33
C SER A 16 13.54 -1.27 -7.32
N ILE A 17 12.77 -1.55 -6.28
CA ILE A 17 12.45 -0.56 -5.24
C ILE A 17 13.70 -0.20 -4.44
N GLU A 18 14.54 -1.18 -4.10
CA GLU A 18 15.80 -0.93 -3.41
C GLU A 18 16.69 0.03 -4.19
N GLY A 19 16.81 -0.14 -5.50
CA GLY A 19 17.55 0.76 -6.37
C GLY A 19 17.01 2.19 -6.37
N LEU A 20 15.67 2.34 -6.39
CA LEU A 20 15.03 3.65 -6.35
C LEU A 20 15.31 4.37 -5.03
N VAL A 21 15.13 3.67 -3.91
CA VAL A 21 15.31 4.25 -2.57
C VAL A 21 16.79 4.55 -2.29
N ALA A 22 17.72 3.75 -2.80
CA ALA A 22 19.15 3.99 -2.66
C ALA A 22 19.59 5.30 -3.34
N ALA A 23 18.90 5.71 -4.41
CA ALA A 23 19.23 6.89 -5.19
C ALA A 23 18.52 8.17 -4.70
N GLU A 24 17.49 8.07 -3.85
CA GLU A 24 16.66 9.20 -3.44
C GLU A 24 16.31 9.10 -1.95
N SER A 25 16.44 10.21 -1.24
CA SER A 25 16.11 10.29 0.19
C SER A 25 14.73 10.92 0.48
N ASP A 26 14.11 11.57 -0.50
CA ASP A 26 12.81 12.19 -0.31
C ASP A 26 11.70 11.13 -0.23
N PRO A 27 10.92 11.07 0.87
CA PRO A 27 9.91 10.03 1.02
C PRO A 27 8.74 10.19 0.04
N ILE A 28 8.37 11.40 -0.34
CA ILE A 28 7.27 11.64 -1.30
C ILE A 28 7.66 11.12 -2.68
N ALA A 29 8.88 11.43 -3.15
CA ALA A 29 9.38 10.93 -4.44
C ALA A 29 9.46 9.39 -4.44
N ASN A 30 9.96 8.80 -3.35
CA ASN A 30 10.04 7.35 -3.22
C ASN A 30 8.65 6.69 -3.17
N MET A 31 7.71 7.25 -2.43
CA MET A 31 6.33 6.74 -2.40
C MET A 31 5.67 6.81 -3.77
N ALA A 32 5.88 7.90 -4.51
CA ALA A 32 5.33 8.03 -5.86
C ALA A 32 5.85 6.93 -6.79
N ASN A 33 7.16 6.69 -6.79
CA ASN A 33 7.77 5.66 -7.63
C ASN A 33 7.43 4.24 -7.14
N ILE A 34 7.37 4.00 -5.84
CA ILE A 34 6.95 2.70 -5.29
C ILE A 34 5.51 2.39 -5.69
N ALA A 35 4.61 3.35 -5.57
CA ALA A 35 3.22 3.17 -6.00
C ALA A 35 3.14 2.81 -7.48
N ALA A 36 3.93 3.47 -8.33
CA ALA A 36 3.99 3.18 -9.76
C ALA A 36 4.53 1.77 -10.05
N VAL A 37 5.62 1.37 -9.40
CA VAL A 37 6.20 0.02 -9.56
C VAL A 37 5.18 -1.05 -9.15
N LEU A 38 4.54 -0.89 -8.01
CA LEU A 38 3.58 -1.88 -7.51
C LEU A 38 2.35 -1.97 -8.41
N PHE A 39 1.83 -0.82 -8.85
CA PHE A 39 0.67 -0.79 -9.73
C PHE A 39 0.94 -1.45 -11.08
N GLU A 40 2.13 -1.25 -11.64
CA GLU A 40 2.55 -1.84 -12.90
C GLU A 40 2.89 -3.34 -12.76
N ALA A 41 3.56 -3.72 -11.68
CA ALA A 41 4.11 -5.07 -11.50
C ALA A 41 3.09 -6.09 -10.96
N LEU A 42 2.15 -5.66 -10.11
CA LEU A 42 1.18 -6.56 -9.49
C LEU A 42 -0.05 -6.70 -10.39
N PRO A 43 -0.33 -7.91 -10.90
CA PRO A 43 -1.54 -8.13 -11.70
C PRO A 43 -2.79 -8.10 -10.83
N ARG A 44 -3.92 -7.78 -11.43
CA ARG A 44 -5.25 -7.85 -10.82
C ARG A 44 -5.37 -6.99 -9.55
N ILE A 45 -4.76 -5.80 -9.56
CA ILE A 45 -5.00 -4.75 -8.57
C ILE A 45 -5.62 -3.53 -9.25
N ASN A 46 -6.37 -2.74 -8.51
CA ASN A 46 -7.02 -1.55 -9.05
C ASN A 46 -6.57 -0.27 -8.35
N TRP A 47 -5.75 -0.37 -7.29
CA TRP A 47 -5.23 0.78 -6.59
C TRP A 47 -3.98 0.41 -5.80
N ALA A 48 -2.98 1.28 -5.79
CA ALA A 48 -1.78 1.13 -4.98
C ALA A 48 -1.26 2.49 -4.55
N GLY A 49 -1.13 2.71 -3.26
CA GLY A 49 -0.65 4.00 -2.79
C GLY A 49 -0.53 4.11 -1.29
N PHE A 50 -0.34 5.34 -0.86
CA PHE A 50 -0.01 5.66 0.52
C PHE A 50 -0.98 6.67 1.11
N TYR A 51 -1.28 6.49 2.38
CA TYR A 51 -1.89 7.50 3.24
C TYR A 51 -0.87 7.90 4.29
N LEU A 52 -0.77 9.19 4.56
CA LEU A 52 0.19 9.74 5.52
C LEU A 52 -0.51 10.24 6.77
N MET A 53 0.10 10.00 7.92
CA MET A 53 -0.40 10.52 9.18
C MET A 53 -0.24 12.03 9.25
N ARG A 54 -1.32 12.73 9.52
CA ARG A 54 -1.35 14.18 9.72
C ARG A 54 -2.21 14.47 10.95
N GLY A 55 -1.55 14.74 12.09
CA GLY A 55 -2.26 14.82 13.36
C GLY A 55 -2.83 13.45 13.74
N ASN A 56 -4.13 13.35 13.87
CA ASN A 56 -4.85 12.14 14.29
C ASN A 56 -5.65 11.49 13.15
N GLU A 57 -5.32 11.80 11.90
CA GLU A 57 -5.99 11.20 10.75
C GLU A 57 -4.99 10.86 9.64
N LEU A 58 -5.40 9.95 8.74
CA LEU A 58 -4.67 9.63 7.53
C LEU A 58 -5.11 10.55 6.40
N VAL A 59 -4.15 11.07 5.66
CA VAL A 59 -4.38 11.94 4.50
C VAL A 59 -3.78 11.29 3.26
N LEU A 60 -4.52 11.32 2.17
CA LEU A 60 -4.11 10.73 0.89
C LEU A 60 -2.74 11.28 0.46
N GLY A 61 -1.82 10.38 0.20
CA GLY A 61 -0.48 10.64 -0.34
C GLY A 61 -0.34 10.15 -1.77
N PRO A 62 0.89 9.88 -2.23
CA PRO A 62 1.13 9.38 -3.59
C PRO A 62 0.44 8.05 -3.86
N PHE A 63 -0.25 7.94 -5.00
CA PHE A 63 -0.96 6.73 -5.40
C PHE A 63 -1.09 6.60 -6.90
N GLN A 64 -1.47 5.38 -7.31
CA GLN A 64 -1.87 5.03 -8.67
C GLN A 64 -3.26 4.38 -8.61
N GLY A 65 -4.16 4.81 -9.47
CA GLY A 65 -5.54 4.33 -9.53
C GLY A 65 -6.55 5.46 -9.61
N ARG A 66 -7.81 5.17 -9.31
CA ARG A 66 -8.88 6.17 -9.32
C ARG A 66 -8.80 7.08 -8.09
N VAL A 67 -9.46 8.22 -8.16
CA VAL A 67 -9.62 9.12 -7.01
C VAL A 67 -10.10 8.36 -5.79
N ALA A 68 -9.57 8.72 -4.64
CA ALA A 68 -9.83 8.01 -3.39
C ALA A 68 -10.27 8.97 -2.29
N CYS A 69 -10.68 8.44 -1.14
CA CYS A 69 -10.97 9.24 0.04
C CYS A 69 -9.73 10.05 0.41
N THR A 70 -9.89 11.35 0.66
CA THR A 70 -8.75 12.21 0.96
C THR A 70 -8.34 12.18 2.43
N ARG A 71 -9.28 11.83 3.32
CA ARG A 71 -9.03 11.75 4.76
C ARG A 71 -9.72 10.54 5.37
N ILE A 72 -9.00 9.83 6.23
CA ILE A 72 -9.50 8.65 6.93
C ILE A 72 -9.16 8.78 8.41
N ALA A 73 -10.18 8.71 9.26
CA ALA A 73 -9.99 8.74 10.71
C ALA A 73 -9.31 7.45 11.19
N ILE A 74 -8.45 7.56 12.19
CA ILE A 74 -7.80 6.41 12.81
C ILE A 74 -8.89 5.49 13.41
N GLY A 75 -8.75 4.19 13.13
CA GLY A 75 -9.73 3.19 13.56
C GLY A 75 -10.89 2.98 12.59
N ARG A 76 -10.98 3.76 11.49
CA ARG A 76 -12.03 3.64 10.49
C ARG A 76 -11.52 2.93 9.24
N GLY A 77 -12.31 1.98 8.73
CA GLY A 77 -11.96 1.20 7.55
C GLY A 77 -10.70 0.36 7.74
N VAL A 78 -10.21 -0.23 6.66
CA VAL A 78 -9.03 -1.10 6.73
C VAL A 78 -7.76 -0.27 7.00
N CYS A 79 -7.58 0.85 6.30
CA CYS A 79 -6.43 1.74 6.52
C CYS A 79 -6.39 2.30 7.95
N GLY A 80 -7.52 2.81 8.45
CA GLY A 80 -7.61 3.35 9.81
C GLY A 80 -7.38 2.29 10.88
N THR A 81 -7.83 1.07 10.63
CA THR A 81 -7.60 -0.08 11.52
C THR A 81 -6.14 -0.49 11.55
N ALA A 82 -5.46 -0.54 10.39
CA ALA A 82 -4.03 -0.84 10.33
C ALA A 82 -3.21 0.17 11.12
N ALA A 83 -3.55 1.46 11.01
CA ALA A 83 -2.89 2.52 11.76
C ALA A 83 -3.14 2.40 13.27
N ALA A 84 -4.37 2.12 13.68
CA ALA A 84 -4.75 2.01 15.08
C ALA A 84 -4.15 0.78 15.75
N GLU A 85 -4.20 -0.36 15.09
CA GLU A 85 -3.69 -1.64 15.63
C GLU A 85 -2.20 -1.82 15.42
N ARG A 86 -1.59 -1.03 14.53
CA ARG A 86 -0.16 -1.06 14.19
C ARG A 86 0.25 -2.42 13.63
N LYS A 87 -0.63 -3.00 12.83
CA LYS A 87 -0.48 -4.32 12.20
C LYS A 87 -0.97 -4.29 10.78
N THR A 88 -0.33 -5.09 9.93
CA THR A 88 -0.83 -5.37 8.59
C THR A 88 -2.25 -5.94 8.67
N GLN A 89 -3.14 -5.38 7.86
CA GLN A 89 -4.50 -5.87 7.67
C GLN A 89 -4.59 -6.50 6.29
N ARG A 90 -4.94 -7.79 6.23
CA ARG A 90 -5.15 -8.50 4.97
C ARG A 90 -6.57 -9.03 4.95
N ILE A 91 -7.39 -8.44 4.10
CA ILE A 91 -8.84 -8.65 4.08
C ILE A 91 -9.23 -9.32 2.77
N ASP A 92 -9.74 -10.55 2.87
CA ASP A 92 -10.12 -11.35 1.71
C ASP A 92 -11.41 -10.84 1.05
N ASP A 93 -12.33 -10.29 1.83
CA ASP A 93 -13.57 -9.69 1.35
C ASP A 93 -13.88 -8.43 2.15
N VAL A 94 -13.71 -7.28 1.52
CA VAL A 94 -13.91 -5.98 2.18
C VAL A 94 -15.37 -5.73 2.56
N HIS A 95 -16.32 -6.37 1.88
CA HIS A 95 -17.76 -6.25 2.19
C HIS A 95 -18.10 -6.90 3.51
N SER A 96 -17.27 -7.84 3.98
CA SER A 96 -17.42 -8.49 5.28
C SER A 96 -16.67 -7.77 6.41
N PHE A 97 -15.88 -6.74 6.08
CA PHE A 97 -15.08 -6.02 7.07
C PHE A 97 -15.93 -5.00 7.80
N PRO A 98 -16.03 -5.06 9.17
CA PRO A 98 -16.82 -4.11 9.94
C PRO A 98 -16.28 -2.68 9.78
N GLY A 99 -17.17 -1.74 9.43
CA GLY A 99 -16.80 -0.34 9.25
C GLY A 99 -16.03 -0.03 7.97
N HIS A 100 -16.08 -0.94 6.98
CA HIS A 100 -15.46 -0.70 5.68
C HIS A 100 -15.95 0.61 5.05
N ILE A 101 -15.01 1.41 4.57
CA ILE A 101 -15.27 2.65 3.84
C ILE A 101 -15.14 2.35 2.35
N ALA A 102 -16.27 2.41 1.61
CA ALA A 102 -16.27 2.17 0.18
C ALA A 102 -15.77 3.41 -0.59
N CYS A 103 -14.46 3.66 -0.58
CA CYS A 103 -13.84 4.71 -1.39
C CYS A 103 -13.77 4.32 -2.87
N ASP A 104 -13.72 3.02 -3.16
CA ASP A 104 -13.84 2.46 -4.51
C ASP A 104 -14.75 1.24 -4.46
N ALA A 105 -15.91 1.33 -5.12
CA ALA A 105 -16.89 0.25 -5.17
C ALA A 105 -16.37 -0.98 -5.94
N ALA A 106 -15.30 -0.85 -6.73
CA ALA A 106 -14.72 -1.95 -7.49
C ALA A 106 -13.79 -2.84 -6.64
N SER A 107 -13.40 -2.41 -5.45
CA SER A 107 -12.50 -3.18 -4.59
C SER A 107 -13.23 -4.31 -3.89
N ALA A 108 -12.64 -5.50 -3.89
CA ALA A 108 -13.17 -6.70 -3.26
C ALA A 108 -12.26 -7.23 -2.15
N SER A 109 -10.94 -7.16 -2.32
CA SER A 109 -9.96 -7.47 -1.27
C SER A 109 -8.95 -6.35 -1.13
N GLU A 110 -8.28 -6.31 0.01
CA GLU A 110 -7.37 -5.22 0.36
C GLU A 110 -6.27 -5.70 1.29
N ILE A 111 -5.07 -5.14 1.13
CA ILE A 111 -3.98 -5.30 2.09
C ILE A 111 -3.43 -3.92 2.44
N VAL A 112 -3.27 -3.67 3.74
CA VAL A 112 -2.74 -2.41 4.27
C VAL A 112 -1.60 -2.73 5.22
N VAL A 113 -0.43 -2.13 4.95
CA VAL A 113 0.77 -2.29 5.76
C VAL A 113 1.10 -0.96 6.44
N PRO A 114 1.16 -0.90 7.78
CA PRO A 114 1.50 0.35 8.45
C PRO A 114 2.99 0.69 8.29
N LEU A 115 3.29 1.98 8.14
CA LEU A 115 4.63 2.53 8.13
C LEU A 115 4.98 2.95 9.55
N ILE A 116 5.84 2.18 10.25
CA ILE A 116 6.18 2.43 11.63
C ILE A 116 7.69 2.62 11.76
N ARG A 117 8.10 3.75 12.33
CA ARG A 117 9.51 4.03 12.66
C ARG A 117 9.60 4.50 14.10
N ASP A 118 10.48 3.86 14.87
CA ASP A 118 10.73 4.22 16.28
C ASP A 118 9.43 4.27 17.09
N GLY A 119 8.51 3.34 16.84
CA GLY A 119 7.23 3.26 17.49
C GLY A 119 6.18 4.26 17.02
N VAL A 120 6.48 5.10 16.03
CA VAL A 120 5.56 6.10 15.50
C VAL A 120 4.99 5.66 14.17
N VAL A 121 3.66 5.72 14.01
CA VAL A 121 2.98 5.46 12.75
C VAL A 121 3.09 6.69 11.86
N LEU A 122 3.79 6.55 10.73
CA LEU A 122 3.98 7.62 9.75
C LEU A 122 2.89 7.63 8.67
N GLY A 123 2.24 6.50 8.48
CA GLY A 123 1.22 6.31 7.46
C GLY A 123 0.96 4.84 7.19
N VAL A 124 0.37 4.54 6.05
CA VAL A 124 0.09 3.18 5.60
C VAL A 124 0.36 3.05 4.10
N LEU A 125 0.74 1.84 3.67
CA LEU A 125 0.71 1.40 2.28
C LEU A 125 -0.58 0.62 2.07
N ASP A 126 -1.38 1.01 1.08
CA ASP A 126 -2.67 0.40 0.77
C ASP A 126 -2.69 -0.14 -0.65
N ILE A 127 -3.10 -1.40 -0.81
CA ILE A 127 -3.28 -2.03 -2.13
C ILE A 127 -4.63 -2.71 -2.18
N ASP A 128 -5.39 -2.41 -3.23
CA ASP A 128 -6.72 -2.94 -3.44
C ASP A 128 -6.79 -3.80 -4.71
N SER A 129 -7.67 -4.81 -4.68
CA SER A 129 -7.95 -5.67 -5.82
C SER A 129 -9.45 -5.78 -6.06
N PRO A 130 -9.88 -5.87 -7.34
CA PRO A 130 -11.28 -6.17 -7.67
C PRO A 130 -11.64 -7.65 -7.45
N GLU A 131 -10.69 -8.49 -7.10
CA GLU A 131 -10.90 -9.91 -6.80
C GLU A 131 -10.86 -10.16 -5.31
N THR A 132 -11.71 -11.06 -4.80
CA THR A 132 -11.65 -11.52 -3.42
C THR A 132 -10.39 -12.38 -3.20
N ALA A 133 -9.87 -12.38 -1.97
CA ALA A 133 -8.73 -13.21 -1.55
C ALA A 133 -7.50 -13.08 -2.47
N ARG A 134 -7.27 -11.88 -3.04
CA ARG A 134 -6.16 -11.65 -3.99
C ARG A 134 -4.79 -11.73 -3.32
N PHE A 135 -4.68 -11.34 -2.05
CA PHE A 135 -3.39 -11.22 -1.37
C PHE A 135 -3.12 -12.40 -0.47
N GLY A 136 -1.98 -13.07 -0.66
CA GLY A 136 -1.51 -14.18 0.14
C GLY A 136 -0.32 -13.83 1.03
N ASP A 137 0.26 -14.85 1.65
CA ASP A 137 1.41 -14.66 2.54
C ASP A 137 2.64 -14.10 1.82
N GLU A 138 2.86 -14.51 0.58
CA GLU A 138 4.00 -14.06 -0.22
C GLU A 138 3.91 -12.57 -0.51
N GLU A 139 2.74 -12.07 -0.93
CA GLU A 139 2.52 -10.66 -1.17
C GLU A 139 2.64 -9.84 0.12
N GLN A 140 2.09 -10.34 1.21
CA GLN A 140 2.21 -9.66 2.51
C GLN A 140 3.67 -9.50 2.91
N THR A 141 4.46 -10.57 2.83
CA THR A 141 5.89 -10.54 3.17
C THR A 141 6.63 -9.54 2.28
N MET A 142 6.39 -9.58 0.97
CA MET A 142 7.01 -8.66 0.03
C MET A 142 6.65 -7.20 0.35
N LEU A 143 5.37 -6.90 0.60
CA LEU A 143 4.92 -5.53 0.87
C LEU A 143 5.45 -5.00 2.20
N GLU A 144 5.59 -5.85 3.20
CA GLU A 144 6.24 -5.47 4.45
C GLU A 144 7.72 -5.14 4.25
N GLN A 145 8.41 -5.85 3.34
CA GLN A 145 9.78 -5.53 2.95
C GLN A 145 9.86 -4.24 2.14
N VAL A 146 8.90 -3.97 1.27
CA VAL A 146 8.78 -2.68 0.55
C VAL A 146 8.69 -1.52 1.53
N VAL A 147 7.87 -1.66 2.56
CA VAL A 147 7.75 -0.65 3.62
C VAL A 147 9.08 -0.45 4.35
N ALA A 148 9.79 -1.53 4.67
CA ALA A 148 11.11 -1.43 5.30
C ALA A 148 12.11 -0.66 4.44
N LEU A 149 12.09 -0.87 3.12
CA LEU A 149 12.92 -0.11 2.18
C LEU A 149 12.54 1.36 2.15
N LEU A 150 11.25 1.68 2.05
CA LEU A 150 10.76 3.06 2.07
C LEU A 150 11.19 3.80 3.33
N LEU A 151 11.18 3.12 4.46
CA LEU A 151 11.55 3.71 5.76
C LEU A 151 13.04 4.11 5.86
N ARG A 152 13.87 3.77 4.88
CA ARG A 152 15.23 4.31 4.76
C ARG A 152 15.22 5.77 4.28
N SER A 153 14.11 6.26 3.74
CA SER A 153 13.95 7.66 3.33
C SER A 153 13.96 8.61 4.54
N ARG A 154 14.14 9.88 4.30
CA ARG A 154 14.13 10.93 5.33
C ARG A 154 12.71 11.47 5.51
N PHE A 155 11.99 10.85 6.38
CA PHE A 155 10.67 11.34 6.81
C PHE A 155 10.80 12.58 7.69
#